data_08050dc18022caf8b14de7d8e0f35822
#
_entry.id   08050dc18022caf8b14de7d8e0f35822
#
_cell.length_a   1.000
_cell.length_b   1.000
_cell.length_c   1.000
_cell.angle_alpha   90.00
_cell.angle_beta   90.00
_cell.angle_gamma   90.00
#
_symmetry.space_group_name_H-M   'P 1'
#
loop_
_entity.id
_entity.type
_entity.pdbx_description
1 polymer ?
#
loop_
_entity_poly.entity_id
_entity_poly.type
_entity_poly.pdbx_seq_one_letter_code
_entity_poly.pdbx_strand_id
1 'polypeptide(L)'
;KRDGEKVALNDFYLVAREYPGQDGKMYGFYFSTKPATFGAKLQTTWYSAMDFVRMVWMGLSDLFAGAVGVKDLSGPVGIVSMMNEVGKESATKAAAFSNIAYFSAFIAVNLAVMNMLPLPALDGGRVFCLLVTWMLERISRRKIDPKYEGYIHTAGLVLLLALMAYVMYNDISKLVT
;
A
#
# COMPACT_ATOMS: atom_id res chain seq x y z
N LYS A 1 23.23 -2.53 -20.05
CA LYS A 1 24.70 -2.41 -20.07
C LYS A 1 25.27 -3.78 -20.46
N ARG A 2 26.05 -3.83 -21.51
CA ARG A 2 26.81 -5.03 -21.91
C ARG A 2 28.28 -4.67 -21.70
N ASP A 3 29.00 -5.48 -20.92
CA ASP A 3 30.41 -5.27 -20.59
C ASP A 3 30.76 -3.87 -20.02
N GLY A 4 29.84 -3.26 -19.29
CA GLY A 4 30.02 -1.93 -18.70
C GLY A 4 29.63 -0.75 -19.59
N GLU A 5 29.45 -0.93 -20.87
CA GLU A 5 29.07 0.13 -21.81
C GLU A 5 27.55 0.27 -21.96
N LYS A 6 27.09 1.52 -22.16
CA LYS A 6 25.70 1.80 -22.51
C LYS A 6 25.50 1.52 -24.00
N VAL A 7 24.86 0.42 -24.34
CA VAL A 7 24.45 0.13 -25.71
C VAL A 7 23.07 0.77 -25.92
N ALA A 8 22.99 1.72 -26.86
CA ALA A 8 21.72 2.26 -27.34
C ALA A 8 21.17 1.29 -28.39
N LEU A 9 20.03 0.67 -28.12
CA LEU A 9 19.31 -0.20 -29.06
C LEU A 9 18.27 0.69 -29.77
N ASN A 10 18.64 1.26 -30.92
CA ASN A 10 17.80 2.22 -31.64
C ASN A 10 16.69 1.55 -32.47
N ASP A 11 16.78 0.25 -32.79
CA ASP A 11 15.81 -0.47 -33.61
C ASP A 11 15.55 -1.88 -33.03
N PHE A 12 15.00 -1.94 -31.84
CA PHE A 12 14.66 -3.23 -31.22
C PHE A 12 13.21 -3.63 -31.55
N TYR A 13 13.05 -4.49 -32.54
CA TYR A 13 11.76 -5.08 -32.87
C TYR A 13 11.48 -6.29 -32.01
N LEU A 14 10.47 -6.21 -31.15
CA LEU A 14 9.95 -7.36 -30.41
C LEU A 14 9.11 -8.23 -31.37
N VAL A 15 9.65 -9.38 -31.77
CA VAL A 15 8.92 -10.35 -32.59
C VAL A 15 8.35 -11.42 -31.68
N ALA A 16 7.04 -11.60 -31.74
CA ALA A 16 6.36 -12.69 -31.05
C ALA A 16 6.76 -14.04 -31.61
N ARG A 17 7.25 -14.97 -30.76
CA ARG A 17 7.67 -16.33 -31.13
C ARG A 17 6.86 -17.36 -30.34
N GLU A 18 6.70 -18.56 -30.95
CA GLU A 18 6.15 -19.72 -30.25
C GLU A 18 7.25 -20.38 -29.41
N TYR A 19 6.93 -20.73 -28.16
CA TYR A 19 7.84 -21.42 -27.26
C TYR A 19 7.31 -22.81 -26.94
N PRO A 20 8.18 -23.84 -26.87
CA PRO A 20 7.75 -25.22 -26.56
C PRO A 20 7.00 -25.29 -25.22
N GLY A 21 5.79 -25.86 -25.23
CA GLY A 21 4.99 -26.05 -24.02
C GLY A 21 4.06 -24.91 -23.63
N GLN A 22 3.86 -23.93 -24.51
CA GLN A 22 2.89 -22.85 -24.30
C GLN A 22 2.04 -22.64 -25.55
N ASP A 23 0.72 -22.50 -25.35
CA ASP A 23 -0.20 -22.16 -26.42
C ASP A 23 -0.16 -20.63 -26.64
N GLY A 24 0.40 -20.23 -27.79
CA GLY A 24 0.41 -18.84 -28.23
C GLY A 24 1.81 -18.23 -28.46
N LYS A 25 1.83 -17.10 -29.17
CA LYS A 25 3.05 -16.35 -29.46
C LYS A 25 3.37 -15.38 -28.33
N MET A 26 4.59 -15.42 -27.80
CA MET A 26 5.06 -14.55 -26.73
C MET A 26 6.23 -13.65 -27.18
N TYR A 27 6.32 -12.46 -26.60
CA TYR A 27 7.38 -11.49 -26.87
C TYR A 27 8.59 -11.76 -25.97
N GLY A 28 9.46 -12.69 -26.32
CA GLY A 28 10.86 -12.76 -25.90
C GLY A 28 11.27 -12.77 -24.41
N PHE A 29 10.37 -12.59 -23.48
CA PHE A 29 10.68 -12.62 -22.04
C PHE A 29 10.12 -13.92 -21.42
N TYR A 30 11.02 -14.85 -21.17
CA TYR A 30 10.67 -16.07 -20.44
C TYR A 30 11.09 -15.92 -18.98
N PHE A 31 10.11 -15.86 -18.10
CA PHE A 31 10.37 -15.88 -16.66
C PHE A 31 10.43 -17.34 -16.20
N SER A 32 11.64 -17.84 -15.96
CA SER A 32 11.85 -19.16 -15.39
C SER A 32 11.27 -19.23 -13.99
N THR A 33 10.43 -20.23 -13.72
CA THR A 33 9.95 -20.53 -12.38
C THR A 33 11.05 -21.19 -11.56
N LYS A 34 11.41 -20.60 -10.42
CA LYS A 34 12.32 -21.23 -9.45
C LYS A 34 11.56 -22.29 -8.64
N PRO A 35 12.20 -23.41 -8.26
CA PRO A 35 11.58 -24.39 -7.38
C PRO A 35 11.19 -23.73 -6.06
N ALA A 36 10.00 -24.08 -5.54
CA ALA A 36 9.41 -23.50 -4.34
C ALA A 36 10.09 -24.02 -3.05
N THR A 37 11.40 -23.78 -2.90
CA THR A 37 12.14 -24.07 -1.67
C THR A 37 11.70 -23.12 -0.55
N PHE A 38 11.87 -23.52 0.71
CA PHE A 38 11.51 -22.69 1.86
C PHE A 38 12.21 -21.31 1.83
N GLY A 39 13.51 -21.29 1.47
CA GLY A 39 14.26 -20.04 1.30
C GLY A 39 13.71 -19.13 0.18
N ALA A 40 13.31 -19.73 -0.95
CA ALA A 40 12.69 -18.97 -2.04
C ALA A 40 11.34 -18.37 -1.62
N LYS A 41 10.54 -19.10 -0.84
CA LYS A 41 9.27 -18.59 -0.29
C LYS A 41 9.49 -17.42 0.65
N LEU A 42 10.45 -17.51 1.59
CA LEU A 42 10.80 -16.42 2.49
C LEU A 42 11.28 -15.18 1.73
N GLN A 43 12.13 -15.38 0.73
CA GLN A 43 12.63 -14.30 -0.11
C GLN A 43 11.48 -13.61 -0.88
N THR A 44 10.58 -14.37 -1.47
CA THR A 44 9.41 -13.82 -2.18
C THR A 44 8.51 -13.05 -1.23
N THR A 45 8.23 -13.60 -0.04
CA THR A 45 7.41 -12.93 0.98
C THR A 45 8.04 -11.60 1.41
N TRP A 46 9.37 -11.57 1.60
CA TRP A 46 10.08 -10.34 1.93
C TRP A 46 9.95 -9.27 0.82
N TYR A 47 10.18 -9.65 -0.43
CA TYR A 47 10.02 -8.72 -1.55
C TYR A 47 8.57 -8.24 -1.69
N SER A 48 7.58 -9.13 -1.55
CA SER A 48 6.17 -8.74 -1.58
C SER A 48 5.82 -7.75 -0.47
N ALA A 49 6.34 -7.94 0.75
CA ALA A 49 6.13 -6.99 1.84
C ALA A 49 6.77 -5.61 1.52
N MET A 50 7.98 -5.60 0.95
CA MET A 50 8.62 -4.34 0.53
C MET A 50 7.88 -3.65 -0.61
N ASP A 51 7.33 -4.42 -1.55
CA ASP A 51 6.51 -3.87 -2.63
C ASP A 51 5.18 -3.30 -2.10
N PHE A 52 4.57 -3.91 -1.09
CA PHE A 52 3.42 -3.34 -0.41
C PHE A 52 3.74 -1.98 0.22
N VAL A 53 4.86 -1.87 0.94
CA VAL A 53 5.30 -0.58 1.51
C VAL A 53 5.51 0.47 0.41
N ARG A 54 6.12 0.09 -0.72
CA ARG A 54 6.31 0.99 -1.87
C ARG A 54 4.99 1.44 -2.47
N MET A 55 4.02 0.53 -2.64
CA MET A 55 2.68 0.86 -3.16
C MET A 55 1.97 1.85 -2.25
N VAL A 56 2.04 1.67 -0.93
CA VAL A 56 1.48 2.62 0.04
C VAL A 56 2.14 4.00 -0.11
N TRP A 57 3.47 4.03 -0.21
CA TRP A 57 4.20 5.28 -0.37
C TRP A 57 3.88 6.00 -1.69
N MET A 58 3.77 5.26 -2.79
CA MET A 58 3.33 5.82 -4.08
C MET A 58 1.91 6.37 -4.00
N GLY A 59 0.96 5.62 -3.42
CA GLY A 59 -0.42 6.08 -3.23
C GLY A 59 -0.51 7.34 -2.38
N LEU A 60 0.29 7.46 -1.31
CA LEU A 60 0.38 8.69 -0.53
C LEU A 60 0.98 9.85 -1.35
N SER A 61 2.02 9.58 -2.12
CA SER A 61 2.64 10.59 -3.00
C SER A 61 1.64 11.11 -4.04
N ASP A 62 0.86 10.23 -4.65
CA ASP A 62 -0.16 10.57 -5.64
C ASP A 62 -1.31 11.37 -5.01
N LEU A 63 -1.68 11.04 -3.78
CA LEU A 63 -2.68 11.80 -3.02
C LEU A 63 -2.19 13.23 -2.72
N PHE A 64 -0.93 13.36 -2.26
CA PHE A 64 -0.33 14.68 -1.99
C PHE A 64 -0.07 15.48 -3.25
N ALA A 65 0.26 14.82 -4.36
CA ALA A 65 0.42 15.46 -5.67
C ALA A 65 -0.93 15.86 -6.31
N GLY A 66 -2.06 15.44 -5.73
CA GLY A 66 -3.39 15.69 -6.29
C GLY A 66 -3.71 14.86 -7.55
N ALA A 67 -2.91 13.84 -7.83
CA ALA A 67 -3.14 12.91 -8.95
C ALA A 67 -4.34 11.98 -8.66
N VAL A 68 -4.58 11.68 -7.37
CA VAL A 68 -5.72 10.91 -6.87
C VAL A 68 -6.56 11.79 -5.96
N GLY A 69 -7.86 11.81 -6.18
CA GLY A 69 -8.80 12.59 -5.37
C GLY A 69 -9.25 11.82 -4.13
N VAL A 70 -9.74 12.56 -3.11
CA VAL A 70 -10.34 11.93 -1.91
C VAL A 70 -11.55 11.05 -2.27
N LYS A 71 -12.22 11.33 -3.38
CA LYS A 71 -13.33 10.54 -3.91
C LYS A 71 -12.91 9.17 -4.45
N ASP A 72 -11.63 9.01 -4.81
CA ASP A 72 -11.08 7.77 -5.34
C ASP A 72 -10.59 6.84 -4.23
N LEU A 73 -10.54 7.33 -2.99
CA LEU A 73 -10.22 6.51 -1.82
C LEU A 73 -11.33 5.48 -1.59
N SER A 74 -10.92 4.26 -1.31
CA SER A 74 -11.83 3.19 -0.89
C SER A 74 -11.86 3.12 0.64
N GLY A 75 -13.08 3.19 1.18
CA GLY A 75 -13.32 3.00 2.60
C GLY A 75 -13.62 1.53 2.94
N PRO A 76 -14.12 1.27 4.17
CA PRO A 76 -14.42 -0.09 4.64
C PRO A 76 -15.37 -0.86 3.71
N VAL A 77 -16.36 -0.19 3.13
CA VAL A 77 -17.35 -0.81 2.24
C VAL A 77 -16.70 -1.17 0.90
N GLY A 78 -15.90 -0.28 0.33
CA GLY A 78 -15.15 -0.54 -0.90
C GLY A 78 -14.14 -1.69 -0.74
N ILE A 79 -13.44 -1.77 0.41
CA ILE A 79 -12.52 -2.87 0.72
C ILE A 79 -13.26 -4.21 0.75
N VAL A 80 -14.41 -4.30 1.42
CA VAL A 80 -15.23 -5.52 1.46
C VAL A 80 -15.73 -5.92 0.08
N SER A 81 -16.12 -4.95 -0.75
CA SER A 81 -16.52 -5.19 -2.14
C SER A 81 -15.38 -5.80 -2.95
N MET A 82 -14.17 -5.21 -2.89
CA MET A 82 -12.98 -5.73 -3.55
C MET A 82 -12.61 -7.15 -3.09
N MET A 83 -12.71 -7.44 -1.79
CA MET A 83 -12.47 -8.80 -1.27
C MET A 83 -13.47 -9.81 -1.83
N ASN A 84 -14.72 -9.42 -1.97
CA ASN A 84 -15.77 -10.28 -2.54
C ASN A 84 -15.52 -10.55 -4.04
N GLU A 85 -15.11 -9.54 -4.81
CA GLU A 85 -14.73 -9.69 -6.22
C GLU A 85 -13.54 -10.63 -6.38
N VAL A 86 -12.45 -10.41 -5.63
CA VAL A 86 -11.27 -11.28 -5.62
C VAL A 86 -11.64 -12.73 -5.30
N GLY A 87 -12.58 -12.95 -4.36
CA GLY A 87 -13.09 -14.28 -4.03
C GLY A 87 -13.88 -14.91 -5.17
N LYS A 88 -14.73 -14.15 -5.85
CA LYS A 88 -15.60 -14.63 -6.95
C LYS A 88 -14.84 -14.92 -8.24
N GLU A 89 -13.86 -14.11 -8.58
CA GLU A 89 -13.05 -14.27 -9.79
C GLU A 89 -12.01 -15.40 -9.69
N SER A 90 -11.85 -15.97 -8.51
CA SER A 90 -10.88 -17.03 -8.30
C SER A 90 -11.35 -18.36 -8.89
N ALA A 91 -10.51 -19.03 -9.70
CA ALA A 91 -10.82 -20.26 -10.40
C ALA A 91 -11.12 -21.45 -9.47
N THR A 92 -10.58 -21.45 -8.24
CA THR A 92 -10.78 -22.52 -7.25
C THR A 92 -10.93 -21.93 -5.84
N LYS A 93 -11.56 -22.69 -4.92
CA LYS A 93 -11.67 -22.27 -3.51
C LYS A 93 -10.32 -22.06 -2.84
N ALA A 94 -9.31 -22.85 -3.19
CA ALA A 94 -7.94 -22.70 -2.69
C ALA A 94 -7.29 -21.42 -3.20
N ALA A 95 -7.49 -21.10 -4.49
CA ALA A 95 -7.02 -19.83 -5.06
C ALA A 95 -7.75 -18.62 -4.42
N ALA A 96 -9.06 -18.72 -4.21
CA ALA A 96 -9.84 -17.69 -3.51
C ALA A 96 -9.28 -17.41 -2.12
N PHE A 97 -9.03 -18.46 -1.32
CA PHE A 97 -8.44 -18.32 0.00
C PHE A 97 -7.04 -17.67 -0.05
N SER A 98 -6.19 -18.10 -0.98
CA SER A 98 -4.85 -17.54 -1.15
C SER A 98 -4.89 -16.06 -1.55
N ASN A 99 -5.76 -15.70 -2.49
CA ASN A 99 -5.91 -14.33 -2.97
C ASN A 99 -6.47 -13.40 -1.89
N ILE A 100 -7.47 -13.86 -1.12
CA ILE A 100 -8.01 -13.10 0.02
C ILE A 100 -6.96 -12.93 1.11
N ALA A 101 -6.18 -13.97 1.42
CA ALA A 101 -5.09 -13.88 2.40
C ALA A 101 -4.01 -12.89 1.96
N TYR A 102 -3.63 -12.91 0.68
CA TYR A 102 -2.67 -11.95 0.11
C TYR A 102 -3.19 -10.51 0.17
N PHE A 103 -4.46 -10.29 -0.19
CA PHE A 103 -5.10 -8.99 -0.10
C PHE A 103 -5.21 -8.49 1.35
N SER A 104 -5.55 -9.40 2.29
CA SER A 104 -5.57 -9.08 3.73
C SER A 104 -4.18 -8.70 4.25
N ALA A 105 -3.13 -9.38 3.80
CA ALA A 105 -1.75 -9.02 4.13
C ALA A 105 -1.38 -7.62 3.60
N PHE A 106 -1.79 -7.30 2.38
CA PHE A 106 -1.61 -5.95 1.81
C PHE A 106 -2.30 -4.88 2.67
N ILE A 107 -3.55 -5.11 3.07
CA ILE A 107 -4.28 -4.18 3.95
C ILE A 107 -3.57 -4.03 5.30
N ALA A 108 -3.09 -5.12 5.88
CA ALA A 108 -2.39 -5.10 7.17
C ALA A 108 -1.08 -4.27 7.09
N VAL A 109 -0.29 -4.45 6.02
CA VAL A 109 0.93 -3.65 5.78
C VAL A 109 0.57 -2.18 5.55
N ASN A 110 -0.48 -1.91 4.75
CA ASN A 110 -0.96 -0.54 4.54
C ASN A 110 -1.32 0.13 5.87
N LEU A 111 -2.12 -0.53 6.70
CA LEU A 111 -2.50 -0.02 8.02
C LEU A 111 -1.28 0.22 8.93
N ALA A 112 -0.29 -0.68 8.92
CA ALA A 112 0.93 -0.54 9.69
C ALA A 112 1.75 0.68 9.24
N VAL A 113 1.93 0.86 7.93
CA VAL A 113 2.66 2.02 7.36
C VAL A 113 1.92 3.33 7.67
N MET A 114 0.60 3.35 7.49
CA MET A 114 -0.22 4.53 7.81
C MET A 114 -0.12 4.90 9.30
N ASN A 115 -0.13 3.91 10.20
CA ASN A 115 0.02 4.15 11.64
C ASN A 115 1.39 4.68 12.03
N MET A 116 2.43 4.50 11.22
CA MET A 116 3.75 5.08 11.44
C MET A 116 3.88 6.55 10.99
N LEU A 117 2.88 7.06 10.25
CA LEU A 117 2.91 8.46 9.81
C LEU A 117 2.79 9.43 10.99
N PRO A 118 3.45 10.61 10.92
CA PRO A 118 3.40 11.62 11.97
C PRO A 118 2.06 12.40 11.96
N LEU A 119 0.95 11.67 11.89
CA LEU A 119 -0.40 12.24 11.88
C LEU A 119 -1.05 12.16 13.26
N PRO A 120 -1.75 13.21 13.72
CA PRO A 120 -2.50 13.16 14.98
C PRO A 120 -3.50 11.98 14.97
N ALA A 121 -3.73 11.40 16.13
CA ALA A 121 -4.57 10.22 16.37
C ALA A 121 -3.98 8.87 15.91
N LEU A 122 -2.86 8.83 15.20
CA LEU A 122 -2.12 7.62 14.88
C LEU A 122 -0.93 7.43 15.85
N ASP A 123 -0.41 6.20 15.96
CA ASP A 123 0.70 5.88 16.86
C ASP A 123 1.98 6.67 16.50
N GLY A 124 2.28 6.79 15.19
CA GLY A 124 3.39 7.62 14.71
C GLY A 124 3.26 9.08 15.07
N GLY A 125 2.05 9.62 15.06
CA GLY A 125 1.76 10.99 15.51
C GLY A 125 2.04 11.18 16.99
N ARG A 126 1.74 10.17 17.82
CA ARG A 126 2.05 10.21 19.26
C ARG A 126 3.55 10.22 19.51
N VAL A 127 4.30 9.35 18.85
CA VAL A 127 5.77 9.32 18.93
C VAL A 127 6.34 10.66 18.45
N PHE A 128 5.83 11.20 17.35
CA PHE A 128 6.25 12.48 16.82
C PHE A 128 5.99 13.63 17.80
N CYS A 129 4.79 13.71 18.39
CA CYS A 129 4.46 14.72 19.41
C CYS A 129 5.39 14.63 20.63
N LEU A 130 5.68 13.42 21.12
CA LEU A 130 6.61 13.21 22.23
C LEU A 130 8.03 13.69 21.90
N LEU A 131 8.52 13.41 20.69
CA LEU A 131 9.84 13.86 20.23
C LEU A 131 9.89 15.39 20.12
N VAL A 132 8.85 16.00 19.55
CA VAL A 132 8.74 17.46 19.43
C VAL A 132 8.67 18.12 20.81
N THR A 133 7.84 17.60 21.72
CA THR A 133 7.71 18.09 23.10
C THR A 133 9.04 17.99 23.82
N TRP A 134 9.72 16.83 23.76
CA TRP A 134 11.04 16.64 24.35
C TRP A 134 12.07 17.65 23.82
N MET A 135 12.09 17.88 22.50
CA MET A 135 13.00 18.83 21.86
C MET A 135 12.71 20.28 22.31
N LEU A 136 11.43 20.66 22.35
CA LEU A 136 11.00 21.99 22.77
C LEU A 136 11.30 22.25 24.25
N GLU A 137 11.07 21.26 25.13
CA GLU A 137 11.43 21.35 26.55
C GLU A 137 12.94 21.50 26.76
N ARG A 138 13.74 20.80 25.92
CA ARG A 138 15.21 20.89 25.96
C ARG A 138 15.72 22.27 25.56
N ILE A 139 15.09 22.88 24.55
CA ILE A 139 15.47 24.21 24.02
C ILE A 139 14.95 25.30 24.94
N SER A 140 13.66 25.25 25.29
CA SER A 140 12.98 26.29 26.07
C SER A 140 13.26 26.21 27.58
N ARG A 141 13.81 25.10 28.07
CA ARG A 141 14.00 24.78 29.50
C ARG A 141 12.72 24.93 30.34
N ARG A 142 11.55 24.83 29.71
CA ARG A 142 10.23 24.87 30.36
C ARG A 142 9.50 23.59 30.05
N LYS A 143 8.76 23.05 31.03
CA LYS A 143 7.88 21.91 30.84
C LYS A 143 6.62 22.33 30.10
N ILE A 144 6.21 21.54 29.10
CA ILE A 144 4.98 21.73 28.34
C ILE A 144 3.87 20.92 29.02
N ASP A 145 2.69 21.48 29.19
CA ASP A 145 1.56 20.78 29.79
C ASP A 145 1.10 19.64 28.86
N PRO A 146 1.07 18.38 29.34
CA PRO A 146 0.61 17.21 28.55
C PRO A 146 -0.79 17.34 27.96
N LYS A 147 -1.60 18.27 28.45
CA LYS A 147 -2.95 18.53 27.92
C LYS A 147 -2.94 18.94 26.46
N TYR A 148 -1.90 19.64 26.00
CA TYR A 148 -1.80 20.06 24.59
C TYR A 148 -1.68 18.86 23.66
N GLU A 149 -0.92 17.83 24.03
CA GLU A 149 -0.82 16.58 23.29
C GLU A 149 -2.20 15.91 23.18
N GLY A 150 -2.96 15.86 24.30
CA GLY A 150 -4.31 15.32 24.31
C GLY A 150 -5.27 16.06 23.36
N TYR A 151 -5.21 17.38 23.32
CA TYR A 151 -6.06 18.17 22.40
C TYR A 151 -5.70 17.93 20.94
N ILE A 152 -4.42 17.86 20.60
CA ILE A 152 -3.95 17.58 19.23
C ILE A 152 -4.45 16.19 18.78
N HIS A 153 -4.31 15.17 19.62
CA HIS A 153 -4.79 13.84 19.32
C HIS A 153 -6.31 13.77 19.19
N THR A 154 -7.04 14.43 20.07
CA THR A 154 -8.52 14.47 20.01
C THR A 154 -8.99 15.17 18.74
N ALA A 155 -8.41 16.30 18.39
CA ALA A 155 -8.73 17.02 17.15
C ALA A 155 -8.43 16.15 15.91
N GLY A 156 -7.28 15.47 15.89
CA GLY A 156 -6.94 14.53 14.83
C GLY A 156 -7.90 13.36 14.72
N LEU A 157 -8.34 12.79 15.86
CA LEU A 157 -9.32 11.71 15.88
C LEU A 157 -10.67 12.16 15.28
N VAL A 158 -11.15 13.33 15.67
CA VAL A 158 -12.41 13.89 15.12
C VAL A 158 -12.29 14.09 13.61
N LEU A 159 -11.15 14.63 13.14
CA LEU A 159 -10.89 14.82 11.72
C LEU A 159 -10.87 13.49 10.96
N LEU A 160 -10.18 12.47 11.48
CA LEU A 160 -10.14 11.13 10.86
C LEU A 160 -11.52 10.47 10.83
N LEU A 161 -12.31 10.58 11.91
CA LEU A 161 -13.67 10.06 11.94
C LEU A 161 -14.58 10.77 10.92
N ALA A 162 -14.45 12.09 10.77
CA ALA A 162 -15.18 12.85 9.77
C ALA A 162 -14.77 12.43 8.34
N LEU A 163 -13.48 12.25 8.08
CA LEU A 163 -12.97 11.75 6.80
C LEU A 163 -13.49 10.34 6.52
N MET A 164 -13.45 9.43 7.50
CA MET A 164 -13.97 8.07 7.36
C MET A 164 -15.46 8.05 7.04
N ALA A 165 -16.25 8.90 7.72
CA ALA A 165 -17.68 9.04 7.44
C ALA A 165 -17.93 9.55 6.01
N TYR A 166 -17.13 10.52 5.55
CA TYR A 166 -17.21 11.03 4.19
C TYR A 166 -16.87 9.96 3.15
N VAL A 167 -15.77 9.22 3.34
CA VAL A 167 -15.36 8.14 2.41
C VAL A 167 -16.39 7.02 2.39
N MET A 168 -16.93 6.64 3.56
CA MET A 168 -18.00 5.62 3.65
C MET A 168 -19.26 6.06 2.93
N TYR A 169 -19.67 7.33 3.06
CA TYR A 169 -20.79 7.89 2.30
C TYR A 169 -20.54 7.80 0.79
N ASN A 170 -19.33 8.16 0.34
CA ASN A 170 -18.92 8.07 -1.06
C ASN A 170 -18.92 6.62 -1.59
N ASP A 171 -18.44 5.64 -0.80
CA ASP A 171 -18.48 4.22 -1.15
C ASP A 171 -19.91 3.73 -1.36
N ILE A 172 -20.81 4.06 -0.42
CA ILE A 172 -22.22 3.67 -0.53
C ILE A 172 -22.88 4.31 -1.76
N SER A 173 -22.56 5.58 -2.02
CA SER A 173 -23.09 6.27 -3.21
C SER A 173 -22.66 5.58 -4.52
N LYS A 174 -21.40 5.10 -4.59
CA LYS A 174 -20.89 4.35 -5.76
C LYS A 174 -21.57 2.99 -5.94
N LEU A 175 -22.08 2.37 -4.89
CA LEU A 175 -22.75 1.07 -4.96
C LEU A 175 -24.23 1.21 -5.40
N VAL A 176 -24.82 2.38 -5.21
CA VAL A 176 -26.24 2.64 -5.50
C VAL A 176 -26.44 3.27 -6.90
N THR A 177 -25.39 3.88 -7.46
CA THR A 177 -25.42 4.54 -8.77
C THR A 177 -24.89 3.63 -9.86
#